data_609a04c4ebe61e1a1927ae8aecc26d17
#
_entry.id   609a04c4ebe61e1a1927ae8aecc26d17
#
_cell.length_a   1.000
_cell.length_b   1.000
_cell.length_c   1.000
_cell.angle_alpha   90.00
_cell.angle_beta   90.00
_cell.angle_gamma   90.00
#
_symmetry.space_group_name_H-M   'P 1'
#
loop_
_entity.id
_entity.type
_entity.pdbx_description
1 polymer ?
#
loop_
_entity_poly.entity_id
_entity_poly.type
_entity_poly.pdbx_seq_one_letter_code
_entity_poly.pdbx_strand_id
1 'polypeptide(L)'
;MTSIDANRRTFDELVDRALSFAAAGNWEAAAIETQQAGRFAWIDHSGLFASEDLEFVLGRIRRSIPPSPKTRTREKRAPRVVAHVATQLYGAGGHTQTISRWVRQDPGSDHRLILTRQGGVEVPPKIAECFQTSAGPVFLDRRPGGLVKRAVALRRLVSDADVVVVHAHPHDVVPALALGLEGSPPAVYVNHADHVFWLGTSASSVVLNLRRSGLALCVSRRGVDPSRCIVANRPLELAPADRRVEKQRSKCRSDWGVSDDEFLVVSAAAESKYEPIGTQSLIGLFTSFLARHPRARLLVAGPSAQGMWSEAAEATGGRIKALGRLSNVPELLSAADAYVDSFPFASLTSLLEAGAHGLPLITFRGHPAECAVLGADSPGLDDELLVPSTEQEFVAALASLADFPEFRAARGAATKAAVLHGHSHSAWRDTAAAIYAKASDAVGPITTGQAPWQDGPLDQLVALVQQQTGFAGIGAAAADVVSLRKLPQRIGQWSTLRRTRQVRLSQLLPEWAYSRAADAQRLAKLPSSQKVSTAGFGNTATQRQQRVR
;
A
#
# COMPACT_ATOMS: atom_id res chain seq x y z
N MET A 1 -16.33 -27.95 -3.17
CA MET A 1 -16.34 -26.81 -2.25
C MET A 1 -15.03 -26.06 -2.47
N THR A 2 -15.10 -24.84 -2.94
CA THR A 2 -13.90 -24.04 -3.25
C THR A 2 -13.20 -23.58 -1.97
N SER A 3 -11.96 -23.15 -2.08
CA SER A 3 -11.23 -22.53 -0.94
C SER A 3 -11.96 -21.26 -0.46
N ILE A 4 -12.60 -20.54 -1.37
CA ILE A 4 -13.38 -19.31 -1.10
C ILE A 4 -14.60 -19.61 -0.23
N ASP A 5 -15.34 -20.71 -0.50
CA ASP A 5 -16.45 -21.16 0.35
C ASP A 5 -16.02 -21.50 1.79
N ALA A 6 -14.85 -22.13 1.93
CA ALA A 6 -14.29 -22.42 3.25
C ALA A 6 -13.88 -21.14 3.98
N ASN A 7 -13.22 -20.23 3.29
CA ASN A 7 -12.83 -18.93 3.81
C ASN A 7 -14.07 -18.10 4.19
N ARG A 8 -15.14 -18.17 3.37
CA ARG A 8 -16.39 -17.47 3.66
C ARG A 8 -17.00 -17.91 4.99
N ARG A 9 -17.10 -19.22 5.25
CA ARG A 9 -17.62 -19.72 6.52
C ARG A 9 -16.80 -19.25 7.71
N THR A 10 -15.47 -19.36 7.61
CA THR A 10 -14.57 -18.87 8.67
C THR A 10 -14.73 -17.37 8.88
N PHE A 11 -14.88 -16.60 7.82
CA PHE A 11 -15.14 -15.17 7.90
C PHE A 11 -16.46 -14.86 8.60
N ASP A 12 -17.55 -15.56 8.24
CA ASP A 12 -18.87 -15.37 8.84
C ASP A 12 -18.85 -15.67 10.35
N GLU A 13 -18.15 -16.73 10.78
CA GLU A 13 -17.95 -17.02 12.22
C GLU A 13 -17.21 -15.88 12.96
N LEU A 14 -16.25 -15.22 12.31
CA LEU A 14 -15.54 -14.07 12.88
C LEU A 14 -16.47 -12.84 12.96
N VAL A 15 -17.30 -12.63 11.97
CA VAL A 15 -18.32 -11.56 11.92
C VAL A 15 -19.33 -11.75 13.04
N ASP A 16 -19.87 -12.96 13.21
CA ASP A 16 -20.83 -13.29 14.26
C ASP A 16 -20.28 -13.01 15.66
N ARG A 17 -19.00 -13.31 15.89
CA ARG A 17 -18.34 -12.98 17.15
C ARG A 17 -18.23 -11.46 17.36
N ALA A 18 -17.88 -10.70 16.31
CA ALA A 18 -17.82 -9.25 16.41
C ALA A 18 -19.18 -8.64 16.71
N LEU A 19 -20.25 -9.12 16.05
CA LEU A 19 -21.63 -8.71 16.29
C LEU A 19 -22.09 -9.04 17.71
N SER A 20 -21.80 -10.25 18.21
CA SER A 20 -22.12 -10.68 19.57
C SER A 20 -21.49 -9.79 20.63
N PHE A 21 -20.19 -9.49 20.50
CA PHE A 21 -19.53 -8.57 21.44
C PHE A 21 -20.07 -7.14 21.34
N ALA A 22 -20.41 -6.67 20.13
CA ALA A 22 -21.02 -5.36 19.96
C ALA A 22 -22.44 -5.28 20.55
N ALA A 23 -23.23 -6.36 20.44
CA ALA A 23 -24.54 -6.47 21.08
C ALA A 23 -24.45 -6.41 22.62
N ALA A 24 -23.43 -7.05 23.18
CA ALA A 24 -23.15 -7.03 24.63
C ALA A 24 -22.49 -5.72 25.12
N GLY A 25 -22.23 -4.73 24.26
CA GLY A 25 -21.55 -3.48 24.63
C GLY A 25 -20.06 -3.64 24.96
N ASN A 26 -19.46 -4.80 24.64
CA ASN A 26 -18.04 -5.04 24.86
C ASN A 26 -17.22 -4.51 23.68
N TRP A 27 -17.09 -3.17 23.62
CA TRP A 27 -16.55 -2.45 22.47
C TRP A 27 -15.11 -2.81 22.12
N GLU A 28 -14.25 -3.05 23.10
CA GLU A 28 -12.86 -3.43 22.83
C GLU A 28 -12.80 -4.84 22.23
N ALA A 29 -13.57 -5.81 22.75
CA ALA A 29 -13.60 -7.15 22.16
C ALA A 29 -14.21 -7.12 20.75
N ALA A 30 -15.28 -6.36 20.54
CA ALA A 30 -15.88 -6.19 19.22
C ALA A 30 -14.87 -5.59 18.21
N ALA A 31 -14.10 -4.59 18.62
CA ALA A 31 -13.04 -4.00 17.77
C ALA A 31 -11.94 -5.02 17.42
N ILE A 32 -11.52 -5.84 18.39
CA ILE A 32 -10.49 -6.88 18.18
C ILE A 32 -11.00 -7.95 17.21
N GLU A 33 -12.24 -8.45 17.38
CA GLU A 33 -12.81 -9.44 16.45
C GLU A 33 -13.02 -8.86 15.06
N THR A 34 -13.45 -7.60 14.94
CA THR A 34 -13.57 -6.90 13.65
C THR A 34 -12.20 -6.79 12.96
N GLN A 35 -11.15 -6.42 13.68
CA GLN A 35 -9.80 -6.37 13.14
C GLN A 35 -9.30 -7.74 12.71
N GLN A 36 -9.59 -8.79 13.48
CA GLN A 36 -9.23 -10.16 13.14
C GLN A 36 -9.97 -10.64 11.88
N ALA A 37 -11.28 -10.37 11.78
CA ALA A 37 -12.08 -10.69 10.60
C ALA A 37 -11.56 -9.96 9.35
N GLY A 38 -11.29 -8.66 9.45
CA GLY A 38 -10.70 -7.88 8.37
C GLY A 38 -9.30 -8.38 7.96
N ARG A 39 -8.47 -8.79 8.95
CA ARG A 39 -7.15 -9.37 8.68
C ARG A 39 -7.26 -10.71 7.97
N PHE A 40 -8.22 -11.54 8.37
CA PHE A 40 -8.50 -12.81 7.71
C PHE A 40 -8.93 -12.57 6.26
N ALA A 41 -10.00 -11.79 6.04
CA ALA A 41 -10.54 -11.54 4.70
C ALA A 41 -9.57 -10.82 3.74
N TRP A 42 -8.61 -10.07 4.28
CA TRP A 42 -7.54 -9.45 3.46
C TRP A 42 -6.65 -10.50 2.79
N ILE A 43 -6.28 -11.57 3.49
CA ILE A 43 -5.31 -12.57 3.00
C ILE A 43 -6.01 -13.86 2.53
N ASP A 44 -7.00 -14.30 3.26
CA ASP A 44 -7.79 -15.49 2.94
C ASP A 44 -9.11 -15.01 2.31
N HIS A 45 -9.05 -14.66 1.02
CA HIS A 45 -10.16 -14.06 0.31
C HIS A 45 -11.45 -14.89 0.45
N SER A 46 -12.52 -14.24 0.90
CA SER A 46 -13.81 -14.84 1.23
C SER A 46 -14.90 -14.62 0.17
N GLY A 47 -14.54 -14.14 -1.02
CA GLY A 47 -15.51 -13.74 -2.06
C GLY A 47 -16.14 -12.36 -1.80
N LEU A 48 -15.68 -11.65 -0.76
CA LEU A 48 -16.13 -10.30 -0.42
C LEU A 48 -14.96 -9.32 -0.45
N PHE A 49 -15.24 -8.10 -0.86
CA PHE A 49 -14.29 -6.96 -0.81
C PHE A 49 -14.65 -5.93 0.27
N ALA A 50 -15.84 -6.03 0.87
CA ALA A 50 -16.33 -5.25 2.00
C ALA A 50 -17.36 -6.07 2.80
N SER A 51 -17.72 -5.63 4.01
CA SER A 51 -18.74 -6.27 4.84
C SER A 51 -19.57 -5.21 5.56
N GLU A 52 -20.86 -5.18 5.27
CA GLU A 52 -21.81 -4.27 5.94
C GLU A 52 -21.89 -4.53 7.44
N ASP A 53 -21.87 -5.82 7.85
CA ASP A 53 -21.94 -6.20 9.25
C ASP A 53 -20.75 -5.67 10.05
N LEU A 54 -19.52 -5.78 9.49
CA LEU A 54 -18.35 -5.22 10.14
C LEU A 54 -18.38 -3.69 10.15
N GLU A 55 -18.83 -3.03 9.07
CA GLU A 55 -19.03 -1.57 9.04
C GLU A 55 -20.11 -1.14 10.05
N PHE A 56 -21.18 -1.92 10.23
CA PHE A 56 -22.20 -1.71 11.26
C PHE A 56 -21.59 -1.80 12.67
N VAL A 57 -20.79 -2.83 12.97
CA VAL A 57 -20.07 -2.99 14.24
C VAL A 57 -19.17 -1.79 14.49
N LEU A 58 -18.36 -1.38 13.49
CA LEU A 58 -17.50 -0.20 13.56
C LEU A 58 -18.31 1.07 13.85
N GLY A 59 -19.45 1.24 13.19
CA GLY A 59 -20.37 2.36 13.41
C GLY A 59 -20.95 2.40 14.84
N ARG A 60 -21.30 1.25 15.40
CA ARG A 60 -21.77 1.16 16.79
C ARG A 60 -20.69 1.54 17.79
N ILE A 61 -19.49 1.00 17.65
CA ILE A 61 -18.35 1.34 18.50
C ILE A 61 -18.02 2.83 18.37
N ARG A 62 -17.97 3.35 17.16
CA ARG A 62 -17.68 4.77 16.85
C ARG A 62 -18.62 5.73 17.59
N ARG A 63 -19.93 5.43 17.61
CA ARG A 63 -20.92 6.20 18.33
C ARG A 63 -20.82 6.11 19.86
N SER A 64 -20.25 5.02 20.39
CA SER A 64 -20.02 4.87 21.84
C SER A 64 -18.80 5.67 22.35
N ILE A 65 -17.91 6.06 21.45
CA ILE A 65 -16.72 6.86 21.80
C ILE A 65 -17.15 8.33 22.00
N PRO A 66 -16.76 8.98 23.11
CA PRO A 66 -17.09 10.37 23.37
C PRO A 66 -16.68 11.29 22.21
N PRO A 67 -17.49 12.27 21.85
CA PRO A 67 -17.11 13.26 20.84
C PRO A 67 -15.86 14.01 21.29
N SER A 68 -15.06 14.48 20.31
CA SER A 68 -13.99 15.43 20.61
C SER A 68 -14.60 16.75 21.12
N PRO A 69 -13.91 17.44 22.03
CA PRO A 69 -14.27 18.82 22.31
C PRO A 69 -14.39 19.58 20.98
N LYS A 70 -15.49 20.33 20.80
CA LYS A 70 -15.63 21.20 19.62
C LYS A 70 -14.43 22.14 19.61
N THR A 71 -13.53 21.92 18.68
CA THR A 71 -12.47 22.88 18.41
C THR A 71 -13.15 24.16 17.93
N ARG A 72 -12.76 25.32 18.48
CA ARG A 72 -13.23 26.62 18.00
C ARG A 72 -13.18 26.58 16.48
N THR A 73 -14.24 27.04 15.83
CA THR A 73 -14.28 27.26 14.39
C THR A 73 -13.00 27.99 14.00
N ARG A 74 -12.06 27.25 13.43
CA ARG A 74 -10.82 27.83 12.94
C ARG A 74 -11.24 28.69 11.76
N GLU A 75 -10.96 29.98 11.82
CA GLU A 75 -10.99 30.81 10.62
C GLU A 75 -10.21 30.06 9.53
N LYS A 76 -10.71 30.03 8.31
CA LYS A 76 -10.03 29.45 7.14
C LYS A 76 -8.73 30.22 6.90
N ARG A 77 -7.73 30.00 7.75
CA ARG A 77 -6.39 30.57 7.62
C ARG A 77 -5.48 29.54 6.96
N ALA A 78 -4.73 29.96 5.96
CA ALA A 78 -3.56 29.26 5.50
C ALA A 78 -2.51 29.19 6.65
N PRO A 79 -1.73 28.09 6.80
CA PRO A 79 -1.76 26.87 5.98
C PRO A 79 -2.89 25.90 6.37
N ARG A 80 -3.39 25.11 5.39
CA ARG A 80 -4.30 23.98 5.64
C ARG A 80 -3.60 22.95 6.53
N VAL A 81 -4.34 22.35 7.46
CA VAL A 81 -3.84 21.23 8.28
C VAL A 81 -4.31 19.91 7.69
N VAL A 82 -3.36 19.11 7.25
CA VAL A 82 -3.59 17.76 6.68
C VAL A 82 -3.01 16.71 7.62
N ALA A 83 -3.87 15.88 8.20
CA ALA A 83 -3.44 14.79 9.06
C ALA A 83 -3.33 13.48 8.26
N HIS A 84 -2.12 12.95 8.10
CA HIS A 84 -1.88 11.63 7.53
C HIS A 84 -1.95 10.59 8.64
N VAL A 85 -2.88 9.64 8.50
CA VAL A 85 -3.05 8.52 9.43
C VAL A 85 -2.66 7.24 8.72
N ALA A 86 -1.62 6.57 9.20
CA ALA A 86 -1.14 5.30 8.64
C ALA A 86 -1.05 4.22 9.72
N THR A 87 -1.15 2.96 9.32
CA THR A 87 -0.94 1.85 10.26
C THR A 87 0.53 1.70 10.57
N GLN A 88 1.35 1.51 9.54
CA GLN A 88 2.78 1.24 9.65
C GLN A 88 3.51 1.75 8.41
N LEU A 89 4.73 2.26 8.59
CA LEU A 89 5.60 2.70 7.52
C LEU A 89 6.86 1.84 7.46
N TYR A 90 7.29 1.52 6.24
CA TYR A 90 8.43 0.65 5.97
C TYR A 90 9.51 1.39 5.17
N GLY A 91 10.75 0.88 5.21
CA GLY A 91 11.88 1.44 4.45
C GLY A 91 11.73 1.36 2.93
N ALA A 92 10.88 0.47 2.43
CA ALA A 92 10.60 0.27 1.01
C ALA A 92 9.11 0.07 0.78
N GLY A 93 8.65 0.33 -0.44
CA GLY A 93 7.26 0.13 -0.87
C GLY A 93 6.55 1.42 -1.28
N GLY A 94 5.71 1.31 -2.31
CA GLY A 94 5.00 2.45 -2.93
C GLY A 94 4.07 3.20 -1.98
N HIS A 95 3.51 2.51 -0.98
CA HIS A 95 2.64 3.11 0.04
C HIS A 95 3.38 4.18 0.88
N THR A 96 4.52 3.82 1.47
CA THR A 96 5.33 4.73 2.28
C THR A 96 5.88 5.88 1.45
N GLN A 97 6.33 5.61 0.22
CA GLN A 97 6.83 6.64 -0.70
C GLN A 97 5.73 7.64 -1.09
N THR A 98 4.49 7.19 -1.27
CA THR A 98 3.36 8.08 -1.59
C THR A 98 3.16 9.14 -0.51
N ILE A 99 3.27 8.78 0.78
CA ILE A 99 3.11 9.72 1.89
C ILE A 99 4.19 10.81 1.85
N SER A 100 5.47 10.42 1.74
CA SER A 100 6.56 11.40 1.72
C SER A 100 6.52 12.31 0.50
N ARG A 101 6.21 11.75 -0.67
CA ARG A 101 6.07 12.51 -1.91
C ARG A 101 4.89 13.47 -1.84
N TRP A 102 3.77 13.05 -1.26
CA TRP A 102 2.61 13.91 -1.02
C TRP A 102 3.00 15.15 -0.21
N VAL A 103 3.62 14.93 0.96
CA VAL A 103 4.02 16.03 1.85
C VAL A 103 5.02 16.97 1.19
N ARG A 104 6.06 16.46 0.54
CA ARG A 104 7.06 17.29 -0.13
C ARG A 104 6.50 18.11 -1.30
N GLN A 105 5.47 17.60 -1.95
CA GLN A 105 4.86 18.24 -3.12
C GLN A 105 3.63 19.09 -2.78
N ASP A 106 3.28 19.20 -1.50
CA ASP A 106 2.23 20.10 -0.97
C ASP A 106 2.78 20.98 0.18
N PRO A 107 3.80 21.82 -0.09
CA PRO A 107 4.44 22.64 0.95
C PRO A 107 3.55 23.77 1.49
N GLY A 108 2.40 24.02 0.88
CA GLY A 108 1.42 25.01 1.34
C GLY A 108 0.54 24.55 2.50
N SER A 109 0.63 23.27 2.88
CA SER A 109 -0.14 22.67 3.97
C SER A 109 0.74 22.35 5.19
N ASP A 110 0.16 22.36 6.38
CA ASP A 110 0.77 21.82 7.61
C ASP A 110 0.44 20.33 7.71
N HIS A 111 1.43 19.48 7.48
CA HIS A 111 1.26 18.02 7.45
C HIS A 111 1.61 17.40 8.79
N ARG A 112 0.74 16.55 9.31
CA ARG A 112 0.95 15.77 10.55
C ARG A 112 0.90 14.29 10.25
N LEU A 113 1.74 13.49 10.92
CA LEU A 113 1.77 12.03 10.80
C LEU A 113 1.36 11.36 12.09
N ILE A 114 0.36 10.50 12.01
CA ILE A 114 -0.13 9.70 13.14
C ILE A 114 -0.09 8.23 12.73
N LEU A 115 0.60 7.41 13.53
CA LEU A 115 0.78 5.98 13.29
C LEU A 115 -0.04 5.19 14.31
N THR A 116 -0.95 4.37 13.82
CA THR A 116 -1.86 3.59 14.67
C THR A 116 -1.19 2.36 15.27
N ARG A 117 -0.21 1.76 14.52
CA ARG A 117 0.45 0.51 14.91
C ARG A 117 1.82 0.35 14.25
N GLN A 118 2.79 1.20 14.61
CA GLN A 118 4.15 1.10 14.06
C GLN A 118 4.93 -0.11 14.62
N GLY A 119 4.57 -0.58 15.79
CA GLY A 119 5.29 -1.66 16.47
C GLY A 119 6.72 -1.26 16.82
N GLY A 120 7.65 -2.22 16.73
CA GLY A 120 9.09 -1.97 16.90
C GLY A 120 9.83 -1.59 15.61
N VAL A 121 9.11 -1.35 14.51
CA VAL A 121 9.71 -0.99 13.22
C VAL A 121 10.07 0.49 13.23
N GLU A 122 11.25 0.81 12.72
CA GLU A 122 11.69 2.21 12.60
C GLU A 122 10.92 2.93 11.47
N VAL A 123 10.49 4.16 11.75
CA VAL A 123 10.04 5.05 10.68
C VAL A 123 11.26 5.46 9.85
N PRO A 124 11.24 5.28 8.52
CA PRO A 124 12.38 5.65 7.70
C PRO A 124 12.76 7.12 7.91
N PRO A 125 14.05 7.46 8.10
CA PRO A 125 14.50 8.82 8.37
C PRO A 125 13.97 9.84 7.37
N LYS A 126 14.04 9.55 6.08
CA LYS A 126 13.51 10.40 5.00
C LYS A 126 12.01 10.72 5.12
N ILE A 127 11.24 9.84 5.79
CA ILE A 127 9.82 10.08 6.06
C ILE A 127 9.67 10.94 7.31
N ALA A 128 10.40 10.61 8.38
CA ALA A 128 10.35 11.37 9.63
C ALA A 128 10.73 12.85 9.41
N GLU A 129 11.73 13.11 8.56
CA GLU A 129 12.18 14.44 8.16
C GLU A 129 11.07 15.29 7.52
N CYS A 130 10.16 14.70 6.76
CA CYS A 130 9.03 15.41 6.15
C CYS A 130 8.06 16.03 7.18
N PHE A 131 8.08 15.55 8.43
CA PHE A 131 7.14 15.95 9.49
C PHE A 131 7.84 16.67 10.66
N GLN A 132 9.07 17.11 10.51
CA GLN A 132 9.83 17.77 11.60
C GLN A 132 9.21 19.11 12.02
N THR A 133 8.62 19.84 11.09
CA THR A 133 7.95 21.14 11.37
C THR A 133 6.71 20.98 12.23
N SER A 134 6.06 19.81 12.22
CA SER A 134 4.83 19.49 12.95
C SER A 134 5.02 18.67 14.22
N ALA A 135 6.17 18.72 14.87
CA ALA A 135 6.53 17.93 16.07
C ALA A 135 6.77 16.42 15.83
N GLY A 136 6.95 16.01 14.58
CA GLY A 136 7.30 14.64 14.20
C GLY A 136 6.13 13.66 14.26
N PRO A 137 6.39 12.36 13.98
CA PRO A 137 5.38 11.31 14.00
C PRO A 137 4.81 11.03 15.40
N VAL A 138 3.49 10.89 15.51
CA VAL A 138 2.80 10.47 16.74
C VAL A 138 2.47 8.99 16.68
N PHE A 139 2.83 8.24 17.72
CA PHE A 139 2.64 6.78 17.79
C PHE A 139 1.54 6.42 18.79
N LEU A 140 0.43 5.86 18.31
CA LEU A 140 -0.70 5.49 19.17
C LEU A 140 -0.48 4.16 19.89
N ASP A 141 0.20 3.23 19.24
CA ASP A 141 0.52 1.90 19.81
C ASP A 141 1.53 1.92 20.96
N ARG A 142 2.16 3.06 21.22
CA ARG A 142 3.04 3.27 22.40
C ARG A 142 2.29 3.77 23.63
N ARG A 143 0.99 4.08 23.51
CA ARG A 143 0.15 4.56 24.60
C ARG A 143 -0.58 3.40 25.29
N PRO A 144 -0.67 3.36 26.64
CA PRO A 144 -1.45 2.34 27.31
C PRO A 144 -2.92 2.34 26.88
N GLY A 145 -3.41 1.17 26.51
CA GLY A 145 -4.81 0.95 26.09
C GLY A 145 -4.89 0.09 24.85
N GLY A 146 -6.12 -0.27 24.49
CA GLY A 146 -6.45 -1.06 23.31
C GLY A 146 -6.89 -0.17 22.12
N LEU A 147 -7.59 -0.80 21.17
CA LEU A 147 -8.00 -0.17 19.90
C LEU A 147 -8.95 1.00 20.11
N VAL A 148 -9.94 0.85 21.01
CA VAL A 148 -10.90 1.92 21.30
C VAL A 148 -10.22 3.15 21.91
N LYS A 149 -9.27 2.96 22.86
CA LYS A 149 -8.51 4.08 23.42
C LYS A 149 -7.61 4.77 22.38
N ARG A 150 -7.04 4.01 21.44
CA ARG A 150 -6.29 4.59 20.32
C ARG A 150 -7.20 5.44 19.42
N ALA A 151 -8.42 4.96 19.15
CA ALA A 151 -9.40 5.71 18.37
C ALA A 151 -9.81 7.02 19.06
N VAL A 152 -10.01 6.99 20.40
CA VAL A 152 -10.24 8.23 21.20
C VAL A 152 -9.08 9.21 21.05
N ALA A 153 -7.84 8.71 21.15
CA ALA A 153 -6.65 9.55 21.02
C ALA A 153 -6.51 10.11 19.60
N LEU A 154 -6.74 9.29 18.57
CA LEU A 154 -6.73 9.73 17.18
C LEU A 154 -7.75 10.83 16.94
N ARG A 155 -9.01 10.63 17.36
CA ARG A 155 -10.09 11.62 17.21
C ARG A 155 -9.72 12.99 17.79
N ARG A 156 -9.02 13.00 18.94
CA ARG A 156 -8.55 14.25 19.56
C ARG A 156 -7.41 14.89 18.77
N LEU A 157 -6.46 14.07 18.29
CA LEU A 157 -5.29 14.55 17.56
C LEU A 157 -5.63 15.18 16.20
N VAL A 158 -6.72 14.73 15.57
CA VAL A 158 -7.13 15.22 14.25
C VAL A 158 -8.29 16.23 14.33
N SER A 159 -8.76 16.60 15.53
CA SER A 159 -9.98 17.42 15.71
C SER A 159 -9.89 18.82 15.10
N ASP A 160 -8.69 19.34 14.91
CA ASP A 160 -8.40 20.64 14.28
C ASP A 160 -7.86 20.52 12.85
N ALA A 161 -7.81 19.32 12.30
CA ALA A 161 -7.39 19.11 10.92
C ALA A 161 -8.50 19.58 9.93
N ASP A 162 -8.08 20.11 8.80
CA ASP A 162 -9.01 20.46 7.70
C ASP A 162 -9.37 19.22 6.88
N VAL A 163 -8.44 18.26 6.76
CA VAL A 163 -8.62 16.97 6.07
C VAL A 163 -7.78 15.89 6.76
N VAL A 164 -8.34 14.70 6.86
CA VAL A 164 -7.60 13.51 7.29
C VAL A 164 -7.39 12.58 6.10
N VAL A 165 -6.14 12.23 5.80
CA VAL A 165 -5.80 11.28 4.73
C VAL A 165 -5.41 9.95 5.37
N VAL A 166 -6.21 8.92 5.11
CA VAL A 166 -6.08 7.59 5.73
C VAL A 166 -5.31 6.65 4.81
N HIS A 167 -4.13 6.27 5.25
CA HIS A 167 -3.22 5.30 4.61
C HIS A 167 -3.15 4.01 5.43
N ALA A 168 -4.28 3.53 5.91
CA ALA A 168 -4.33 2.40 6.81
C ALA A 168 -4.17 1.05 6.07
N HIS A 169 -3.67 0.04 6.80
CA HIS A 169 -3.77 -1.34 6.33
C HIS A 169 -5.25 -1.76 6.24
N PRO A 170 -5.59 -2.69 5.35
CA PRO A 170 -6.97 -3.11 5.10
C PRO A 170 -7.80 -3.49 6.33
N HIS A 171 -7.16 -3.98 7.37
CA HIS A 171 -7.79 -4.47 8.60
C HIS A 171 -7.69 -3.53 9.81
N ASP A 172 -7.04 -2.37 9.67
CA ASP A 172 -6.87 -1.43 10.79
C ASP A 172 -8.19 -0.73 11.12
N VAL A 173 -8.76 -1.06 12.27
CA VAL A 173 -10.03 -0.50 12.72
C VAL A 173 -9.89 0.89 13.37
N VAL A 174 -8.69 1.29 13.79
CA VAL A 174 -8.50 2.54 14.57
C VAL A 174 -8.97 3.78 13.83
N PRO A 175 -8.63 4.01 12.55
CA PRO A 175 -9.17 5.14 11.78
C PRO A 175 -10.69 5.06 11.63
N ALA A 176 -11.22 3.85 11.35
CA ALA A 176 -12.65 3.62 11.19
C ALA A 176 -13.47 3.89 12.47
N LEU A 177 -12.87 3.68 13.65
CA LEU A 177 -13.47 3.99 14.95
C LEU A 177 -13.37 5.48 15.30
N ALA A 178 -12.35 6.17 14.80
CA ALA A 178 -12.09 7.57 15.16
C ALA A 178 -12.86 8.58 14.32
N LEU A 179 -13.05 8.29 13.03
CA LEU A 179 -13.55 9.20 11.99
C LEU A 179 -15.02 8.94 11.61
N GLY A 180 -15.60 9.77 10.75
CA GLY A 180 -16.93 9.54 10.18
C GLY A 180 -18.11 9.84 11.10
N LEU A 181 -17.94 10.70 12.11
CA LEU A 181 -19.03 11.29 12.88
C LEU A 181 -19.30 12.72 12.43
N GLU A 182 -20.50 13.22 12.73
CA GLU A 182 -20.84 14.62 12.55
C GLU A 182 -19.84 15.51 13.31
N GLY A 183 -19.33 16.54 12.64
CA GLY A 183 -18.31 17.44 13.19
C GLY A 183 -16.88 16.86 13.18
N SER A 184 -16.66 15.63 12.70
CA SER A 184 -15.32 15.15 12.39
C SER A 184 -14.77 15.82 11.12
N PRO A 185 -13.44 16.01 11.02
CA PRO A 185 -12.82 16.39 9.75
C PRO A 185 -13.17 15.40 8.64
N PRO A 186 -13.32 15.86 7.39
CA PRO A 186 -13.52 14.95 6.26
C PRO A 186 -12.34 14.01 6.10
N ALA A 187 -12.64 12.74 5.83
CA ALA A 187 -11.64 11.67 5.72
C ALA A 187 -11.54 11.16 4.28
N VAL A 188 -10.32 11.17 3.74
CA VAL A 188 -9.96 10.59 2.44
C VAL A 188 -9.31 9.24 2.67
N TYR A 189 -9.94 8.15 2.27
CA TYR A 189 -9.36 6.82 2.30
C TYR A 189 -8.53 6.58 1.04
N VAL A 190 -7.23 6.33 1.18
CA VAL A 190 -6.35 6.00 0.07
C VAL A 190 -6.44 4.51 -0.23
N ASN A 191 -7.09 4.16 -1.32
CA ASN A 191 -7.28 2.78 -1.77
C ASN A 191 -6.01 2.23 -2.43
N HIS A 192 -4.95 2.05 -1.63
CA HIS A 192 -3.66 1.54 -2.11
C HIS A 192 -3.61 0.02 -2.24
N ALA A 193 -4.54 -0.69 -1.61
CA ALA A 193 -4.72 -2.14 -1.68
C ALA A 193 -6.07 -2.46 -2.33
N ASP A 194 -6.27 -1.96 -3.53
CA ASP A 194 -7.55 -1.93 -4.24
C ASP A 194 -8.12 -3.30 -4.61
N HIS A 195 -7.26 -4.31 -4.72
CA HIS A 195 -7.58 -5.69 -5.10
C HIS A 195 -7.91 -6.62 -3.92
N VAL A 196 -8.02 -6.13 -2.68
CA VAL A 196 -8.29 -6.95 -1.50
C VAL A 196 -9.42 -6.39 -0.64
N PHE A 197 -9.92 -7.18 0.31
CA PHE A 197 -10.86 -6.73 1.33
C PHE A 197 -10.24 -5.61 2.18
N TRP A 198 -11.03 -4.57 2.54
CA TRP A 198 -10.63 -3.56 3.50
C TRP A 198 -11.82 -2.97 4.28
N LEU A 199 -11.54 -2.43 5.47
CA LEU A 199 -12.48 -1.82 6.41
C LEU A 199 -12.38 -0.30 6.42
N GLY A 200 -13.46 0.38 6.85
CA GLY A 200 -13.46 1.82 7.11
C GLY A 200 -14.14 2.65 6.04
N THR A 201 -14.86 2.04 5.12
CA THR A 201 -15.68 2.76 4.13
C THR A 201 -16.66 3.71 4.83
N SER A 202 -17.38 3.24 5.85
CA SER A 202 -18.37 4.02 6.61
C SER A 202 -17.78 5.13 7.48
N ALA A 203 -16.46 5.23 7.57
CA ALA A 203 -15.76 6.31 8.28
C ALA A 203 -15.18 7.35 7.32
N SER A 204 -15.24 7.11 6.03
CA SER A 204 -14.61 7.93 5.00
C SER A 204 -15.63 8.89 4.36
N SER A 205 -15.18 10.04 3.91
CA SER A 205 -15.97 10.99 3.12
C SER A 205 -15.77 10.77 1.63
N VAL A 206 -14.55 10.40 1.24
CA VAL A 206 -14.13 10.14 -0.14
C VAL A 206 -13.15 8.96 -0.18
N VAL A 207 -13.25 8.15 -1.22
CA VAL A 207 -12.25 7.11 -1.55
C VAL A 207 -11.38 7.59 -2.69
N LEU A 208 -10.08 7.70 -2.42
CA LEU A 208 -9.06 8.01 -3.42
C LEU A 208 -8.55 6.73 -4.06
N ASN A 209 -8.92 6.48 -5.30
CA ASN A 209 -8.43 5.38 -6.10
C ASN A 209 -7.20 5.82 -6.90
N LEU A 210 -6.22 4.94 -7.03
CA LEU A 210 -4.96 5.22 -7.72
C LEU A 210 -4.99 4.78 -9.19
N ARG A 211 -6.11 4.18 -9.62
CA ARG A 211 -6.36 3.70 -10.98
C ARG A 211 -7.86 3.44 -11.22
N ARG A 212 -8.25 3.39 -12.49
CA ARG A 212 -9.66 3.20 -12.90
C ARG A 212 -10.20 1.82 -12.55
N SER A 213 -9.38 0.76 -12.69
CA SER A 213 -9.79 -0.59 -12.29
C SER A 213 -10.06 -0.69 -10.79
N GLY A 214 -9.31 0.01 -9.95
CA GLY A 214 -9.56 0.13 -8.52
C GLY A 214 -10.87 0.87 -8.22
N LEU A 215 -11.19 1.93 -8.97
CA LEU A 215 -12.49 2.61 -8.90
C LEU A 215 -13.63 1.66 -9.29
N ALA A 216 -13.50 0.95 -10.41
CA ALA A 216 -14.53 0.03 -10.90
C ALA A 216 -14.86 -1.04 -9.85
N LEU A 217 -13.84 -1.64 -9.23
CA LEU A 217 -14.02 -2.61 -8.15
C LEU A 217 -14.62 -1.96 -6.88
N CYS A 218 -14.22 -0.74 -6.55
CA CYS A 218 -14.76 -0.01 -5.41
C CYS A 218 -16.27 0.21 -5.54
N VAL A 219 -16.75 0.54 -6.73
CA VAL A 219 -18.18 0.70 -7.02
C VAL A 219 -18.90 -0.65 -7.07
N SER A 220 -18.41 -1.59 -7.89
CA SER A 220 -19.12 -2.83 -8.20
C SER A 220 -19.10 -3.87 -7.08
N ARG A 221 -18.00 -3.94 -6.31
CA ARG A 221 -17.79 -5.01 -5.32
C ARG A 221 -17.75 -4.52 -3.86
N ARG A 222 -17.67 -3.19 -3.62
CA ARG A 222 -17.75 -2.61 -2.28
C ARG A 222 -18.99 -1.73 -2.08
N GLY A 223 -19.78 -1.49 -3.12
CA GLY A 223 -21.02 -0.71 -3.04
C GLY A 223 -20.79 0.77 -2.73
N VAL A 224 -19.60 1.32 -3.05
CA VAL A 224 -19.32 2.74 -2.84
C VAL A 224 -19.92 3.57 -3.97
N ASP A 225 -20.66 4.61 -3.62
CA ASP A 225 -21.22 5.57 -4.59
C ASP A 225 -20.09 6.20 -5.42
N PRO A 226 -20.15 6.17 -6.77
CA PRO A 226 -19.15 6.80 -7.63
C PRO A 226 -18.91 8.27 -7.34
N SER A 227 -19.92 9.01 -6.88
CA SER A 227 -19.81 10.42 -6.50
C SER A 227 -18.84 10.64 -5.32
N ARG A 228 -18.62 9.62 -4.51
CA ARG A 228 -17.69 9.60 -3.37
C ARG A 228 -16.30 9.09 -3.73
N CYS A 229 -16.06 8.74 -4.99
CA CYS A 229 -14.79 8.28 -5.48
C CYS A 229 -14.05 9.35 -6.27
N ILE A 230 -12.73 9.31 -6.23
CA ILE A 230 -11.84 10.08 -7.11
C ILE A 230 -10.75 9.15 -7.61
N VAL A 231 -10.36 9.27 -8.88
CA VAL A 231 -9.15 8.64 -9.41
C VAL A 231 -8.09 9.72 -9.51
N ALA A 232 -6.94 9.48 -8.94
CA ALA A 232 -5.87 10.47 -8.91
C ALA A 232 -4.52 9.85 -9.28
N ASN A 233 -3.69 10.66 -9.89
CA ASN A 233 -2.31 10.36 -10.18
C ASN A 233 -1.51 10.17 -8.88
N ARG A 234 -0.38 9.47 -8.97
CA ARG A 234 0.56 9.36 -7.85
C ARG A 234 1.59 10.47 -7.90
N PRO A 235 2.00 11.05 -6.76
CA PRO A 235 3.16 11.93 -6.74
C PRO A 235 4.43 11.11 -7.00
N LEU A 236 5.26 11.55 -7.96
CA LEU A 236 6.56 10.96 -8.23
C LEU A 236 7.68 11.95 -7.88
N GLU A 237 8.80 11.46 -7.37
CA GLU A 237 10.06 12.19 -7.35
C GLU A 237 10.75 11.98 -8.69
N LEU A 238 10.61 12.95 -9.58
CA LEU A 238 11.25 12.93 -10.89
C LEU A 238 12.65 13.53 -10.72
N ALA A 239 13.68 12.73 -11.01
CA ALA A 239 15.04 13.25 -11.04
C ALA A 239 15.17 14.32 -12.12
N PRO A 240 15.92 15.42 -11.88
CA PRO A 240 16.26 16.37 -12.93
C PRO A 240 16.89 15.62 -14.11
N ALA A 241 16.54 16.03 -15.34
CA ALA A 241 17.14 15.48 -16.55
C ALA A 241 18.64 15.80 -16.55
N ASP A 242 19.47 14.87 -16.09
CA ASP A 242 20.92 15.05 -16.05
C ASP A 242 21.51 14.72 -17.43
N ARG A 243 22.29 15.66 -17.98
CA ARG A 243 23.01 15.50 -19.26
C ARG A 243 24.12 14.43 -19.25
N ARG A 244 24.33 13.74 -18.12
CA ARG A 244 25.33 12.67 -17.98
C ARG A 244 24.80 11.28 -18.36
N VAL A 245 23.58 11.20 -18.91
CA VAL A 245 22.84 9.94 -19.07
C VAL A 245 23.57 8.91 -19.94
N GLU A 246 24.19 9.30 -21.05
CA GLU A 246 24.83 8.33 -21.96
C GLU A 246 26.05 7.64 -21.36
N LYS A 247 26.96 8.43 -20.77
CA LYS A 247 28.17 7.88 -20.13
C LYS A 247 27.83 6.99 -18.94
N GLN A 248 26.76 7.34 -18.24
CA GLN A 248 26.24 6.56 -17.12
C GLN A 248 25.54 5.30 -17.60
N ARG A 249 24.84 5.36 -18.74
CA ARG A 249 24.18 4.20 -19.36
C ARG A 249 25.16 3.09 -19.71
N SER A 250 26.21 3.37 -20.49
CA SER A 250 27.23 2.38 -20.86
C SER A 250 27.93 1.79 -19.65
N LYS A 251 28.23 2.62 -18.64
CA LYS A 251 28.79 2.13 -17.38
C LYS A 251 27.82 1.17 -16.68
N CYS A 252 26.56 1.57 -16.51
CA CYS A 252 25.54 0.71 -15.88
C CYS A 252 25.37 -0.62 -16.64
N ARG A 253 25.37 -0.58 -17.96
CA ARG A 253 25.30 -1.80 -18.79
C ARG A 253 26.50 -2.73 -18.52
N SER A 254 27.70 -2.16 -18.53
CA SER A 254 28.94 -2.89 -18.20
C SER A 254 28.91 -3.52 -16.79
N ASP A 255 28.42 -2.77 -15.80
CA ASP A 255 28.31 -3.24 -14.41
C ASP A 255 27.36 -4.46 -14.30
N TRP A 256 26.37 -4.57 -15.19
CA TRP A 256 25.43 -5.70 -15.27
C TRP A 256 25.84 -6.76 -16.31
N GLY A 257 26.98 -6.61 -16.96
CA GLY A 257 27.48 -7.53 -17.99
C GLY A 257 26.63 -7.53 -19.27
N VAL A 258 26.08 -6.36 -19.64
CA VAL A 258 25.26 -6.17 -20.83
C VAL A 258 26.07 -5.36 -21.85
N SER A 259 26.18 -5.86 -23.07
CA SER A 259 26.85 -5.17 -24.18
C SER A 259 25.95 -4.07 -24.75
N ASP A 260 26.54 -3.03 -25.36
CA ASP A 260 25.78 -1.90 -25.92
C ASP A 260 24.85 -2.29 -27.08
N ASP A 261 25.15 -3.38 -27.75
CA ASP A 261 24.42 -3.94 -28.87
C ASP A 261 23.35 -4.97 -28.49
N GLU A 262 23.21 -5.30 -27.20
CA GLU A 262 22.15 -6.16 -26.68
C GLU A 262 20.88 -5.35 -26.38
N PHE A 263 19.70 -5.94 -26.60
CA PHE A 263 18.42 -5.36 -26.22
C PHE A 263 18.11 -5.72 -24.76
N LEU A 264 18.20 -4.71 -23.87
CA LEU A 264 17.99 -4.89 -22.43
C LEU A 264 16.57 -4.55 -22.04
N VAL A 265 15.82 -5.54 -21.59
CA VAL A 265 14.53 -5.40 -20.91
C VAL A 265 14.72 -5.50 -19.41
N VAL A 266 14.04 -4.64 -18.67
CA VAL A 266 14.07 -4.69 -17.19
C VAL A 266 12.68 -4.79 -16.61
N SER A 267 12.60 -5.36 -15.40
CA SER A 267 11.39 -5.41 -14.59
C SER A 267 11.77 -5.19 -13.11
N ALA A 268 10.89 -4.58 -12.32
CA ALA A 268 11.18 -4.32 -10.91
C ALA A 268 9.92 -4.41 -10.03
N ALA A 269 9.85 -5.45 -9.20
CA ALA A 269 8.75 -5.64 -8.25
C ALA A 269 9.14 -6.59 -7.10
N ALA A 270 8.28 -6.70 -6.08
CA ALA A 270 8.42 -7.73 -5.06
C ALA A 270 8.32 -9.14 -5.67
N GLU A 271 9.09 -10.09 -5.15
CA GLU A 271 9.17 -11.47 -5.64
C GLU A 271 7.79 -12.13 -5.82
N SER A 272 6.89 -11.97 -4.86
CA SER A 272 5.54 -12.52 -4.90
C SER A 272 4.68 -12.05 -6.09
N LYS A 273 5.07 -10.97 -6.77
CA LYS A 273 4.35 -10.47 -7.95
C LYS A 273 4.69 -11.22 -9.25
N TYR A 274 5.71 -12.05 -9.21
CA TYR A 274 6.15 -12.87 -10.34
C TYR A 274 5.81 -14.36 -10.18
N GLU A 275 5.21 -14.73 -9.03
CA GLU A 275 4.81 -16.12 -8.79
C GLU A 275 3.79 -16.56 -9.84
N PRO A 276 4.05 -17.65 -10.58
CA PRO A 276 3.18 -18.09 -11.66
C PRO A 276 1.75 -18.39 -11.21
N ILE A 277 0.78 -18.05 -12.04
CA ILE A 277 -0.60 -18.47 -11.89
C ILE A 277 -0.95 -19.39 -13.06
N GLY A 278 -1.22 -20.64 -12.75
CA GLY A 278 -1.39 -21.68 -13.78
C GLY A 278 -0.11 -21.88 -14.59
N THR A 279 -0.21 -21.88 -15.91
CA THR A 279 0.93 -22.10 -16.82
C THR A 279 1.61 -20.81 -17.28
N GLN A 280 1.06 -19.65 -16.94
CA GLN A 280 1.57 -18.36 -17.41
C GLN A 280 2.52 -17.74 -16.39
N SER A 281 3.69 -17.34 -16.88
CA SER A 281 4.69 -16.63 -16.09
C SER A 281 5.45 -15.62 -16.95
N LEU A 282 6.01 -14.58 -16.33
CA LEU A 282 6.88 -13.64 -17.04
C LEU A 282 8.09 -14.34 -17.65
N ILE A 283 8.66 -15.32 -16.95
CA ILE A 283 9.79 -16.13 -17.44
C ILE A 283 9.40 -16.84 -18.73
N GLY A 284 8.26 -17.54 -18.76
CA GLY A 284 7.77 -18.25 -19.94
C GLY A 284 7.56 -17.32 -21.14
N LEU A 285 6.85 -16.21 -20.91
CA LEU A 285 6.60 -15.18 -21.94
C LEU A 285 7.91 -14.63 -22.53
N PHE A 286 8.90 -14.35 -21.66
CA PHE A 286 10.18 -13.80 -22.15
C PHE A 286 11.05 -14.87 -22.81
N THR A 287 10.98 -16.12 -22.40
CA THR A 287 11.70 -17.24 -23.04
C THR A 287 11.25 -17.42 -24.48
N SER A 288 9.95 -17.30 -24.76
CA SER A 288 9.41 -17.34 -26.12
C SER A 288 9.93 -16.20 -26.99
N PHE A 289 10.11 -15.00 -26.44
CA PHE A 289 10.75 -13.89 -27.12
C PHE A 289 12.24 -14.17 -27.41
N LEU A 290 13.00 -14.69 -26.43
CA LEU A 290 14.41 -15.00 -26.58
C LEU A 290 14.73 -16.03 -27.66
N ALA A 291 13.79 -16.90 -28.00
CA ALA A 291 13.97 -17.88 -29.07
C ALA A 291 14.19 -17.22 -30.44
N ARG A 292 13.64 -16.02 -30.64
CA ARG A 292 13.77 -15.24 -31.88
C ARG A 292 14.76 -14.08 -31.77
N HIS A 293 15.07 -13.62 -30.56
CA HIS A 293 15.94 -12.48 -30.28
C HIS A 293 17.10 -12.92 -29.34
N PRO A 294 18.10 -13.65 -29.85
CA PRO A 294 19.16 -14.25 -29.02
C PRO A 294 20.06 -13.20 -28.35
N ARG A 295 20.05 -11.96 -28.81
CA ARG A 295 20.78 -10.81 -28.22
C ARG A 295 19.93 -9.99 -27.26
N ALA A 296 18.77 -10.48 -26.84
CA ALA A 296 17.97 -9.83 -25.81
C ALA A 296 18.29 -10.39 -24.41
N ARG A 297 18.11 -9.55 -23.39
CA ARG A 297 18.25 -9.91 -21.97
C ARG A 297 17.08 -9.37 -21.17
N LEU A 298 16.74 -10.09 -20.08
CA LEU A 298 15.83 -9.65 -19.03
C LEU A 298 16.55 -9.62 -17.69
N LEU A 299 16.65 -8.44 -17.10
CA LEU A 299 17.11 -8.26 -15.73
C LEU A 299 15.95 -7.89 -14.82
N VAL A 300 15.77 -8.62 -13.72
CA VAL A 300 14.63 -8.45 -12.81
C VAL A 300 15.11 -8.07 -11.42
N ALA A 301 14.77 -6.87 -10.96
CA ALA A 301 15.03 -6.42 -9.61
C ALA A 301 13.89 -6.83 -8.67
N GLY A 302 14.25 -7.39 -7.51
CA GLY A 302 13.33 -7.80 -6.45
C GLY A 302 13.42 -9.27 -6.08
N PRO A 303 13.17 -10.21 -7.01
CA PRO A 303 13.30 -11.64 -6.75
C PRO A 303 14.72 -12.05 -6.42
N SER A 304 14.85 -13.05 -5.56
CA SER A 304 16.12 -13.73 -5.28
C SER A 304 16.56 -14.58 -6.49
N ALA A 305 17.89 -14.74 -6.68
CA ALA A 305 18.44 -15.59 -7.73
C ALA A 305 18.39 -17.09 -7.33
N GLN A 306 17.21 -17.56 -6.92
CA GLN A 306 16.96 -18.93 -6.47
C GLN A 306 15.69 -19.51 -7.12
N GLY A 307 15.46 -20.83 -6.99
CA GLY A 307 14.29 -21.51 -7.53
C GLY A 307 14.10 -21.24 -9.02
N MET A 308 12.89 -20.89 -9.44
CA MET A 308 12.55 -20.65 -10.86
C MET A 308 13.46 -19.62 -11.55
N TRP A 309 14.03 -18.67 -10.82
CA TRP A 309 14.92 -17.65 -11.39
C TRP A 309 16.32 -18.19 -11.67
N SER A 310 16.85 -19.09 -10.81
CA SER A 310 18.12 -19.78 -11.09
C SER A 310 17.97 -20.77 -12.26
N GLU A 311 16.86 -21.50 -12.32
CA GLU A 311 16.54 -22.41 -13.42
C GLU A 311 16.41 -21.66 -14.75
N ALA A 312 15.71 -20.50 -14.75
CA ALA A 312 15.60 -19.67 -15.93
C ALA A 312 16.96 -19.10 -16.39
N ALA A 313 17.80 -18.67 -15.45
CA ALA A 313 19.15 -18.20 -15.76
C ALA A 313 20.00 -19.31 -16.41
N GLU A 314 19.98 -20.51 -15.86
CA GLU A 314 20.69 -21.66 -16.41
C GLU A 314 20.17 -22.03 -17.80
N ALA A 315 18.85 -22.18 -17.95
CA ALA A 315 18.21 -22.55 -19.22
C ALA A 315 18.42 -21.53 -20.34
N THR A 316 18.64 -20.26 -20.01
CA THR A 316 18.84 -19.18 -20.98
C THR A 316 20.30 -18.72 -21.11
N GLY A 317 21.25 -19.40 -20.47
CA GLY A 317 22.65 -18.96 -20.45
C GLY A 317 22.84 -17.57 -19.82
N GLY A 318 22.08 -17.26 -18.80
CA GLY A 318 22.15 -16.00 -18.05
C GLY A 318 21.44 -14.82 -18.74
N ARG A 319 20.67 -15.04 -19.80
CA ARG A 319 19.93 -13.98 -20.48
C ARG A 319 18.67 -13.55 -19.70
N ILE A 320 18.07 -14.41 -18.87
CA ILE A 320 17.10 -14.06 -17.83
C ILE A 320 17.82 -14.11 -16.50
N LYS A 321 17.82 -13.02 -15.73
CA LYS A 321 18.54 -12.97 -14.45
C LYS A 321 17.79 -12.15 -13.40
N ALA A 322 17.56 -12.76 -12.24
CA ALA A 322 17.11 -12.05 -11.04
C ALA A 322 18.30 -11.42 -10.31
N LEU A 323 18.14 -10.18 -9.84
CA LEU A 323 19.20 -9.37 -9.23
C LEU A 323 19.05 -9.26 -7.71
N GLY A 324 17.98 -9.83 -7.14
CA GLY A 324 17.63 -9.57 -5.74
C GLY A 324 17.14 -8.14 -5.53
N ARG A 325 17.07 -7.74 -4.26
CA ARG A 325 16.69 -6.37 -3.89
C ARG A 325 17.83 -5.40 -4.19
N LEU A 326 17.57 -4.42 -5.03
CA LEU A 326 18.52 -3.35 -5.35
C LEU A 326 18.26 -2.12 -4.49
N SER A 327 19.33 -1.48 -4.04
CA SER A 327 19.27 -0.17 -3.36
C SER A 327 19.07 1.00 -4.34
N ASN A 328 19.44 0.81 -5.60
CA ASN A 328 19.42 1.83 -6.67
C ASN A 328 18.79 1.28 -7.96
N VAL A 329 17.47 1.13 -7.97
CA VAL A 329 16.70 0.75 -9.16
C VAL A 329 16.82 1.77 -10.31
N PRO A 330 16.91 3.10 -10.07
CA PRO A 330 17.13 4.09 -11.14
C PRO A 330 18.34 3.82 -12.03
N GLU A 331 19.44 3.29 -11.50
CA GLU A 331 20.60 2.92 -12.34
C GLU A 331 20.26 1.81 -13.33
N LEU A 332 19.53 0.78 -12.88
CA LEU A 332 19.07 -0.29 -13.75
C LEU A 332 18.13 0.23 -14.84
N LEU A 333 17.18 1.13 -14.48
CA LEU A 333 16.28 1.76 -15.45
C LEU A 333 17.03 2.60 -16.49
N SER A 334 18.10 3.29 -16.09
CA SER A 334 18.94 4.08 -17.02
C SER A 334 19.70 3.22 -18.03
N ALA A 335 19.98 1.96 -17.71
CA ALA A 335 20.66 1.01 -18.60
C ALA A 335 19.73 0.36 -19.62
N ALA A 336 18.42 0.38 -19.39
CA ALA A 336 17.42 -0.40 -20.11
C ALA A 336 17.03 0.21 -21.46
N ASP A 337 16.47 -0.64 -22.34
CA ASP A 337 15.85 -0.28 -23.61
C ASP A 337 14.32 -0.30 -23.53
N ALA A 338 13.75 -1.16 -22.67
CA ALA A 338 12.32 -1.27 -22.42
C ALA A 338 12.06 -1.76 -21.00
N TYR A 339 10.86 -1.51 -20.50
CA TYR A 339 10.37 -2.01 -19.23
C TYR A 339 9.16 -2.92 -19.43
N VAL A 340 9.21 -4.10 -18.82
CA VAL A 340 8.08 -5.01 -18.73
C VAL A 340 7.61 -5.05 -17.28
N ASP A 341 6.31 -4.82 -17.06
CA ASP A 341 5.76 -4.88 -15.71
C ASP A 341 5.74 -6.31 -15.16
N SER A 342 5.68 -6.43 -13.84
CA SER A 342 5.53 -7.74 -13.20
C SER A 342 4.22 -8.41 -13.58
N PHE A 343 4.26 -9.72 -13.76
CA PHE A 343 3.11 -10.57 -14.06
C PHE A 343 3.21 -11.85 -13.21
N PRO A 344 2.13 -12.33 -12.63
CA PRO A 344 0.71 -12.01 -12.89
C PRO A 344 0.14 -10.77 -12.16
N PHE A 345 0.90 -10.16 -11.25
CA PHE A 345 0.44 -8.99 -10.50
C PHE A 345 1.28 -7.76 -10.83
N ALA A 346 0.64 -6.75 -11.42
CA ALA A 346 1.29 -5.53 -11.88
C ALA A 346 1.89 -4.66 -10.77
N SER A 347 2.94 -3.89 -11.11
CA SER A 347 3.69 -3.01 -10.20
C SER A 347 3.54 -1.54 -10.60
N LEU A 348 2.43 -0.93 -10.24
CA LEU A 348 2.08 0.43 -10.68
C LEU A 348 3.18 1.49 -10.45
N THR A 349 3.83 1.51 -9.29
CA THR A 349 4.85 2.54 -8.97
C THR A 349 6.11 2.36 -9.80
N SER A 350 6.62 1.14 -9.94
CA SER A 350 7.82 0.86 -10.73
C SER A 350 7.59 1.10 -12.22
N LEU A 351 6.37 0.81 -12.71
CA LEU A 351 5.96 1.13 -14.07
C LEU A 351 6.07 2.64 -14.35
N LEU A 352 5.52 3.47 -13.47
CA LEU A 352 5.59 4.93 -13.58
C LEU A 352 7.03 5.45 -13.49
N GLU A 353 7.83 4.89 -12.57
CA GLU A 353 9.24 5.25 -12.44
C GLU A 353 10.04 4.90 -13.72
N ALA A 354 9.77 3.75 -14.32
CA ALA A 354 10.36 3.39 -15.62
C ALA A 354 9.95 4.34 -16.74
N GLY A 355 8.66 4.71 -16.80
CA GLY A 355 8.17 5.71 -17.75
C GLY A 355 8.84 7.07 -17.59
N ALA A 356 9.10 7.50 -16.35
CA ALA A 356 9.84 8.74 -16.06
C ALA A 356 11.28 8.72 -16.62
N HIS A 357 11.90 7.55 -16.71
CA HIS A 357 13.20 7.35 -17.35
C HIS A 357 13.12 7.36 -18.90
N GLY A 358 11.91 7.42 -19.48
CA GLY A 358 11.71 7.42 -20.93
C GLY A 358 11.76 6.03 -21.54
N LEU A 359 11.44 5.00 -20.76
CA LEU A 359 11.34 3.63 -21.28
C LEU A 359 9.95 3.38 -21.87
N PRO A 360 9.85 2.71 -23.04
CA PRO A 360 8.61 2.10 -23.48
C PRO A 360 8.14 1.10 -22.43
N LEU A 361 6.83 1.07 -22.15
CA LEU A 361 6.23 0.27 -21.11
C LEU A 361 5.36 -0.83 -21.69
N ILE A 362 5.58 -2.07 -21.23
CA ILE A 362 4.74 -3.22 -21.57
C ILE A 362 4.13 -3.76 -20.29
N THR A 363 2.82 -3.98 -20.28
CA THR A 363 2.10 -4.68 -19.22
C THR A 363 1.27 -5.82 -19.80
N PHE A 364 1.56 -7.05 -19.43
CA PHE A 364 0.83 -8.20 -19.93
C PHE A 364 -0.52 -8.37 -19.22
N ARG A 365 -1.59 -8.53 -19.99
CA ARG A 365 -2.95 -8.74 -19.48
C ARG A 365 -3.54 -10.07 -19.96
N GLY A 366 -2.88 -11.18 -19.61
CA GLY A 366 -3.39 -12.53 -19.88
C GLY A 366 -4.55 -12.96 -18.97
N HIS A 367 -5.08 -12.07 -18.13
CA HIS A 367 -6.19 -12.35 -17.22
C HIS A 367 -7.54 -12.03 -17.87
N PRO A 368 -8.64 -12.66 -17.41
CA PRO A 368 -10.00 -12.24 -17.75
C PRO A 368 -10.25 -10.75 -17.44
N ALA A 369 -11.16 -10.11 -18.17
CA ALA A 369 -11.44 -8.68 -18.04
C ALA A 369 -11.86 -8.26 -16.61
N GLU A 370 -12.53 -9.15 -15.87
CA GLU A 370 -12.92 -8.93 -14.49
C GLU A 370 -11.72 -8.78 -13.55
N CYS A 371 -10.56 -9.32 -13.95
CA CYS A 371 -9.31 -9.27 -13.17
C CYS A 371 -8.48 -8.01 -13.44
N ALA A 372 -9.03 -7.01 -14.12
CA ALA A 372 -8.31 -5.78 -14.51
C ALA A 372 -7.61 -5.07 -13.34
N VAL A 373 -8.13 -5.22 -12.12
CA VAL A 373 -7.51 -4.67 -10.90
C VAL A 373 -6.13 -5.28 -10.57
N LEU A 374 -5.80 -6.43 -11.13
CA LEU A 374 -4.46 -7.05 -11.00
C LEU A 374 -3.50 -6.60 -12.11
N GLY A 375 -4.04 -6.03 -13.19
CA GLY A 375 -3.28 -5.46 -14.29
C GLY A 375 -2.76 -4.05 -14.00
N ALA A 376 -1.98 -3.51 -14.93
CA ALA A 376 -1.48 -2.15 -14.87
C ALA A 376 -2.37 -1.23 -15.73
N ASP A 377 -3.23 -0.50 -15.09
CA ASP A 377 -3.81 0.72 -15.61
C ASP A 377 -3.36 1.88 -14.73
N SER A 378 -3.02 3.00 -15.32
CA SER A 378 -2.55 4.18 -14.58
C SER A 378 -3.12 5.44 -15.21
N PRO A 379 -3.65 6.37 -14.42
CA PRO A 379 -4.11 7.64 -14.96
C PRO A 379 -2.98 8.33 -15.76
N GLY A 380 -3.30 8.74 -16.99
CA GLY A 380 -2.37 9.42 -17.89
C GLY A 380 -1.39 8.53 -18.66
N LEU A 381 -1.44 7.21 -18.51
CA LEU A 381 -0.60 6.26 -19.25
C LEU A 381 -1.38 5.34 -20.20
N ASP A 382 -2.70 5.36 -20.18
CA ASP A 382 -3.53 4.37 -20.88
C ASP A 382 -3.21 4.30 -22.39
N ASP A 383 -2.90 5.43 -23.03
CA ASP A 383 -2.55 5.51 -24.46
C ASP A 383 -1.08 5.15 -24.76
N GLU A 384 -0.24 5.11 -23.72
CA GLU A 384 1.20 4.88 -23.87
C GLU A 384 1.64 3.49 -23.41
N LEU A 385 0.77 2.73 -22.77
CA LEU A 385 1.06 1.35 -22.41
C LEU A 385 0.88 0.42 -23.61
N LEU A 386 1.85 -0.45 -23.84
CA LEU A 386 1.67 -1.62 -24.69
C LEU A 386 1.04 -2.72 -23.83
N VAL A 387 -0.18 -3.13 -24.16
CA VAL A 387 -1.00 -4.01 -23.32
C VAL A 387 -1.35 -5.32 -24.07
N PRO A 388 -0.35 -6.20 -24.34
CA PRO A 388 -0.60 -7.52 -24.91
C PRO A 388 -1.44 -8.38 -23.97
N SER A 389 -2.37 -9.13 -24.54
CA SER A 389 -3.26 -10.07 -23.83
C SER A 389 -2.92 -11.53 -24.11
N THR A 390 -2.18 -11.80 -25.16
CA THR A 390 -1.69 -13.13 -25.56
C THR A 390 -0.17 -13.16 -25.60
N GLU A 391 0.41 -14.36 -25.47
CA GLU A 391 1.86 -14.57 -25.60
C GLU A 391 2.36 -14.07 -26.96
N GLN A 392 1.59 -14.32 -28.02
CA GLN A 392 1.93 -13.90 -29.37
C GLN A 392 2.01 -12.37 -29.50
N GLU A 393 1.04 -11.65 -28.93
CA GLU A 393 1.06 -10.18 -28.88
C GLU A 393 2.22 -9.66 -28.02
N PHE A 394 2.54 -10.34 -26.91
CA PHE A 394 3.66 -9.97 -26.04
C PHE A 394 5.00 -10.06 -26.78
N VAL A 395 5.23 -11.19 -27.47
CA VAL A 395 6.43 -11.38 -28.29
C VAL A 395 6.49 -10.35 -29.43
N ALA A 396 5.37 -10.06 -30.08
CA ALA A 396 5.32 -9.05 -31.16
C ALA A 396 5.61 -7.63 -30.64
N ALA A 397 5.08 -7.27 -29.46
CA ALA A 397 5.34 -5.96 -28.86
C ALA A 397 6.83 -5.78 -28.52
N LEU A 398 7.46 -6.79 -27.92
CA LEU A 398 8.90 -6.77 -27.63
C LEU A 398 9.73 -6.75 -28.90
N ALA A 399 9.36 -7.54 -29.91
CA ALA A 399 10.04 -7.56 -31.20
C ALA A 399 10.02 -6.18 -31.89
N SER A 400 8.85 -5.51 -31.87
CA SER A 400 8.74 -4.15 -32.41
C SER A 400 9.67 -3.16 -31.72
N LEU A 401 9.86 -3.29 -30.41
CA LEU A 401 10.79 -2.43 -29.66
C LEU A 401 12.26 -2.82 -29.90
N ALA A 402 12.57 -4.10 -30.11
CA ALA A 402 13.92 -4.58 -30.36
C ALA A 402 14.41 -4.20 -31.75
N ASP A 403 13.56 -4.46 -32.77
CA ASP A 403 13.93 -4.39 -34.18
C ASP A 403 13.83 -2.96 -34.78
N PHE A 404 13.00 -2.07 -34.16
CA PHE A 404 12.78 -0.72 -34.62
C PHE A 404 13.21 0.34 -33.61
N PRO A 405 14.50 0.76 -33.58
CA PRO A 405 15.02 1.74 -32.61
C PRO A 405 14.28 3.07 -32.61
N GLU A 406 13.84 3.55 -33.75
CA GLU A 406 13.08 4.80 -33.86
C GLU A 406 11.71 4.70 -33.21
N PHE A 407 11.01 3.58 -33.43
CA PHE A 407 9.73 3.30 -32.76
C PHE A 407 9.93 3.22 -31.23
N ARG A 408 10.96 2.52 -30.77
CA ARG A 408 11.34 2.43 -29.36
C ARG A 408 11.58 3.81 -28.76
N ALA A 409 12.36 4.65 -29.42
CA ALA A 409 12.66 6.01 -28.96
C ALA A 409 11.41 6.89 -28.91
N ALA A 410 10.56 6.84 -29.94
CA ALA A 410 9.30 7.59 -29.97
C ALA A 410 8.35 7.17 -28.83
N ARG A 411 8.18 5.85 -28.60
CA ARG A 411 7.34 5.33 -27.51
C ARG A 411 7.89 5.73 -26.13
N GLY A 412 9.20 5.65 -25.93
CA GLY A 412 9.84 6.09 -24.68
C GLY A 412 9.66 7.58 -24.42
N ALA A 413 9.80 8.42 -25.45
CA ALA A 413 9.57 9.86 -25.35
C ALA A 413 8.10 10.20 -24.99
N ALA A 414 7.15 9.54 -25.64
CA ALA A 414 5.72 9.70 -25.39
C ALA A 414 5.35 9.27 -23.95
N THR A 415 5.83 8.13 -23.51
CA THR A 415 5.66 7.63 -22.13
C THR A 415 6.21 8.63 -21.12
N LYS A 416 7.43 9.15 -21.35
CA LYS A 416 8.04 10.16 -20.47
C LYS A 416 7.20 11.43 -20.40
N ALA A 417 6.72 11.92 -21.53
CA ALA A 417 5.87 13.10 -21.59
C ALA A 417 4.56 12.90 -20.81
N ALA A 418 3.92 11.74 -20.96
CA ALA A 418 2.70 11.38 -20.24
C ALA A 418 2.92 11.33 -18.72
N VAL A 419 4.02 10.70 -18.27
CA VAL A 419 4.37 10.66 -16.84
C VAL A 419 4.67 12.06 -16.30
N LEU A 420 5.44 12.88 -17.00
CA LEU A 420 5.75 14.25 -16.58
C LEU A 420 4.48 15.12 -16.51
N HIS A 421 3.57 14.96 -17.47
CA HIS A 421 2.29 15.67 -17.48
C HIS A 421 1.41 15.27 -16.30
N GLY A 422 1.26 13.97 -16.04
CA GLY A 422 0.30 13.46 -15.04
C GLY A 422 0.83 13.36 -13.61
N HIS A 423 2.14 13.20 -13.42
CA HIS A 423 2.75 12.81 -12.14
C HIS A 423 3.85 13.77 -11.65
N SER A 424 4.00 14.94 -12.30
CA SER A 424 4.95 15.99 -11.89
C SER A 424 4.51 16.67 -10.59
N HIS A 425 5.41 17.45 -10.02
CA HIS A 425 5.14 18.25 -8.82
C HIS A 425 3.95 19.22 -9.00
N SER A 426 3.86 19.90 -10.15
CA SER A 426 2.74 20.79 -10.45
C SER A 426 1.42 20.03 -10.59
N ALA A 427 1.41 18.94 -11.36
CA ALA A 427 0.22 18.08 -11.51
C ALA A 427 -0.26 17.52 -10.17
N TRP A 428 0.67 17.17 -9.27
CA TRP A 428 0.30 16.70 -7.95
C TRP A 428 -0.35 17.77 -7.08
N ARG A 429 0.14 19.02 -7.11
CA ARG A 429 -0.49 20.12 -6.36
C ARG A 429 -1.95 20.31 -6.76
N ASP A 430 -2.24 20.30 -8.06
CA ASP A 430 -3.60 20.41 -8.58
C ASP A 430 -4.46 19.21 -8.17
N THR A 431 -3.87 18.00 -8.25
CA THR A 431 -4.51 16.77 -7.80
C THR A 431 -4.83 16.80 -6.30
N ALA A 432 -3.88 17.21 -5.46
CA ALA A 432 -4.09 17.34 -4.01
C ALA A 432 -5.16 18.37 -3.67
N ALA A 433 -5.16 19.51 -4.37
CA ALA A 433 -6.20 20.54 -4.20
C ALA A 433 -7.59 20.00 -4.56
N ALA A 434 -7.72 19.24 -5.65
CA ALA A 434 -8.98 18.61 -6.05
C ALA A 434 -9.44 17.54 -5.04
N ILE A 435 -8.51 16.74 -4.49
CA ILE A 435 -8.83 15.77 -3.43
C ILE A 435 -9.39 16.49 -2.19
N TYR A 436 -8.72 17.54 -1.75
CA TYR A 436 -9.14 18.31 -0.56
C TYR A 436 -10.49 19.01 -0.77
N ALA A 437 -10.71 19.60 -1.95
CA ALA A 437 -12.00 20.20 -2.30
C ALA A 437 -13.12 19.17 -2.25
N LYS A 438 -12.95 18.03 -2.95
CA LYS A 438 -13.93 16.94 -2.96
C LYS A 438 -14.24 16.41 -1.57
N ALA A 439 -13.22 16.29 -0.71
CA ALA A 439 -13.40 15.84 0.67
C ALA A 439 -14.19 16.86 1.50
N SER A 440 -13.93 18.16 1.30
CA SER A 440 -14.62 19.24 2.02
C SER A 440 -16.07 19.39 1.57
N ASP A 441 -16.38 19.14 0.30
CA ASP A 441 -17.73 19.23 -0.26
C ASP A 441 -18.59 17.99 0.07
N ALA A 442 -17.96 16.91 0.51
CA ALA A 442 -18.65 15.67 0.83
C ALA A 442 -19.46 15.80 2.14
N VAL A 443 -20.78 15.64 2.06
CA VAL A 443 -21.67 15.67 3.22
C VAL A 443 -21.70 14.31 3.90
N GLY A 444 -21.21 14.23 5.13
CA GLY A 444 -21.22 13.03 5.96
C GLY A 444 -20.32 11.88 5.45
N PRO A 445 -20.29 10.76 6.17
CA PRO A 445 -19.55 9.58 5.76
C PRO A 445 -20.23 8.84 4.61
N ILE A 446 -19.49 7.93 3.94
CA ILE A 446 -20.02 7.10 2.87
C ILE A 446 -21.04 6.11 3.47
N THR A 447 -22.24 6.07 2.88
CA THR A 447 -23.17 4.97 3.10
C THR A 447 -22.79 3.84 2.17
N THR A 448 -22.49 2.67 2.72
CA THR A 448 -22.16 1.48 1.94
C THR A 448 -23.43 0.76 1.53
N GLY A 449 -23.54 0.38 0.27
CA GLY A 449 -24.50 -0.61 -0.20
C GLY A 449 -24.02 -2.03 0.11
N GLN A 450 -24.88 -3.01 -0.13
CA GLN A 450 -24.52 -4.41 0.06
C GLN A 450 -23.38 -4.82 -0.86
N ALA A 451 -22.30 -5.29 -0.28
CA ALA A 451 -21.18 -5.84 -1.04
C ALA A 451 -21.54 -7.23 -1.59
N PRO A 452 -21.60 -7.42 -2.92
CA PRO A 452 -21.98 -8.70 -3.49
C PRO A 452 -20.92 -9.76 -3.22
N TRP A 453 -21.37 -10.93 -2.72
CA TRP A 453 -20.52 -12.11 -2.67
C TRP A 453 -20.40 -12.74 -4.06
N GLN A 454 -19.21 -13.15 -4.43
CA GLN A 454 -18.95 -13.87 -5.67
C GLN A 454 -17.80 -14.87 -5.47
N ASP A 455 -17.75 -15.88 -6.35
CA ASP A 455 -16.66 -16.83 -6.50
C ASP A 455 -16.33 -16.94 -8.00
N GLY A 456 -16.02 -15.79 -8.60
CA GLY A 456 -15.68 -15.68 -10.00
C GLY A 456 -14.17 -15.73 -10.25
N PRO A 457 -13.73 -15.56 -11.52
CA PRO A 457 -12.31 -15.58 -11.89
C PRO A 457 -11.46 -14.59 -11.09
N LEU A 458 -11.97 -13.38 -10.82
CA LEU A 458 -11.29 -12.40 -9.99
C LEU A 458 -11.08 -12.91 -8.56
N ASP A 459 -12.10 -13.48 -7.95
CA ASP A 459 -12.04 -13.93 -6.56
C ASP A 459 -11.04 -15.06 -6.39
N GLN A 460 -11.03 -16.02 -7.32
CA GLN A 460 -10.08 -17.13 -7.34
C GLN A 460 -8.65 -16.65 -7.55
N LEU A 461 -8.45 -15.69 -8.44
CA LEU A 461 -7.12 -15.13 -8.70
C LEU A 461 -6.59 -14.30 -7.52
N VAL A 462 -7.43 -13.50 -6.89
CA VAL A 462 -7.10 -12.76 -5.67
C VAL A 462 -6.73 -13.72 -4.54
N ALA A 463 -7.49 -14.80 -4.35
CA ALA A 463 -7.17 -15.80 -3.34
C ALA A 463 -5.78 -16.43 -3.56
N LEU A 464 -5.43 -16.78 -4.79
CA LEU A 464 -4.11 -17.31 -5.14
C LEU A 464 -2.99 -16.32 -4.87
N VAL A 465 -3.13 -15.07 -5.34
CA VAL A 465 -2.12 -14.02 -5.15
C VAL A 465 -1.88 -13.74 -3.66
N GLN A 466 -2.93 -13.73 -2.84
CA GLN A 466 -2.78 -13.44 -1.41
C GLN A 466 -2.17 -14.61 -0.63
N GLN A 467 -2.49 -15.84 -0.97
CA GLN A 467 -1.90 -17.04 -0.33
C GLN A 467 -0.37 -17.09 -0.51
N GLN A 468 0.15 -16.63 -1.63
CA GLN A 468 1.59 -16.55 -1.91
C GLN A 468 2.34 -15.60 -0.96
N THR A 469 1.63 -14.73 -0.22
CA THR A 469 2.28 -13.84 0.77
C THR A 469 2.83 -14.58 2.00
N GLY A 470 2.45 -15.84 2.22
CA GLY A 470 2.90 -16.68 3.35
C GLY A 470 2.28 -16.33 4.70
N PHE A 471 1.29 -15.42 4.75
CA PHE A 471 0.63 -14.94 5.98
C PHE A 471 -0.83 -15.38 6.08
N ALA A 472 -1.20 -16.46 5.39
CA ALA A 472 -2.56 -16.96 5.29
C ALA A 472 -3.01 -17.77 6.52
N GLY A 473 -4.32 -17.94 6.65
CA GLY A 473 -5.01 -18.79 7.60
C GLY A 473 -5.47 -18.09 8.89
N ILE A 474 -6.50 -18.67 9.49
CA ILE A 474 -7.11 -18.17 10.73
C ILE A 474 -6.10 -18.01 11.88
N GLY A 475 -5.09 -18.86 11.92
CA GLY A 475 -4.02 -18.77 12.91
C GLY A 475 -3.19 -17.49 12.76
N ALA A 476 -2.87 -17.09 11.53
CA ALA A 476 -2.16 -15.83 11.27
C ALA A 476 -3.01 -14.62 11.62
N ALA A 477 -4.30 -14.62 11.29
CA ALA A 477 -5.23 -13.57 11.67
C ALA A 477 -5.41 -13.49 13.20
N ALA A 478 -5.46 -14.63 13.89
CA ALA A 478 -5.52 -14.68 15.34
C ALA A 478 -4.21 -14.18 15.99
N ALA A 479 -3.05 -14.53 15.42
CA ALA A 479 -1.74 -14.08 15.92
C ALA A 479 -1.58 -12.55 15.83
N ASP A 480 -2.19 -11.91 14.85
CA ASP A 480 -2.15 -10.45 14.69
C ASP A 480 -2.77 -9.69 15.87
N VAL A 481 -3.77 -10.27 16.52
CA VAL A 481 -4.53 -9.61 17.59
C VAL A 481 -4.22 -10.14 19.01
N VAL A 482 -3.32 -11.12 19.17
CA VAL A 482 -2.99 -11.73 20.48
C VAL A 482 -2.64 -10.68 21.52
N SER A 483 -1.74 -9.76 21.19
CA SER A 483 -1.24 -8.72 22.13
C SER A 483 -2.30 -7.66 22.50
N LEU A 484 -3.42 -7.60 21.78
CA LEU A 484 -4.55 -6.70 22.07
C LEU A 484 -5.53 -7.29 23.08
N ARG A 485 -5.57 -8.62 23.24
CA ARG A 485 -6.52 -9.31 24.14
C ARG A 485 -6.17 -9.14 25.62
N LYS A 486 -7.15 -9.36 26.51
CA LYS A 486 -6.94 -9.42 27.96
C LYS A 486 -6.00 -10.57 28.30
N LEU A 487 -5.25 -10.45 29.39
CA LEU A 487 -4.17 -11.39 29.76
C LEU A 487 -4.59 -12.88 29.76
N PRO A 488 -5.72 -13.32 30.33
CA PRO A 488 -6.10 -14.72 30.29
C PRO A 488 -6.34 -15.24 28.87
N GLN A 489 -7.05 -14.47 28.04
CA GLN A 489 -7.30 -14.80 26.65
C GLN A 489 -6.01 -14.80 25.82
N ARG A 490 -5.10 -13.87 26.09
CA ARG A 490 -3.78 -13.75 25.46
C ARG A 490 -2.93 -15.00 25.72
N ILE A 491 -2.85 -15.44 26.97
CA ILE A 491 -2.12 -16.66 27.36
C ILE A 491 -2.72 -17.89 26.67
N GLY A 492 -4.04 -18.05 26.71
CA GLY A 492 -4.73 -19.18 26.07
C GLY A 492 -4.47 -19.22 24.56
N GLN A 493 -4.68 -18.10 23.88
CA GLN A 493 -4.49 -18.02 22.43
C GLN A 493 -3.00 -18.19 22.04
N TRP A 494 -2.08 -17.56 22.77
CA TRP A 494 -0.66 -17.75 22.57
C TRP A 494 -0.24 -19.21 22.73
N SER A 495 -0.75 -19.90 23.78
CA SER A 495 -0.46 -21.32 24.01
C SER A 495 -0.91 -22.22 22.87
N THR A 496 -2.02 -21.89 22.23
CA THR A 496 -2.53 -22.61 21.05
C THR A 496 -1.64 -22.34 19.83
N LEU A 497 -1.32 -21.07 19.55
CA LEU A 497 -0.63 -20.64 18.33
C LEU A 497 0.89 -20.87 18.35
N ARG A 498 1.52 -21.01 19.53
CA ARG A 498 2.98 -21.24 19.64
C ARG A 498 3.43 -22.53 18.96
N ARG A 499 2.56 -23.55 18.92
CA ARG A 499 2.86 -24.85 18.30
C ARG A 499 3.05 -24.74 16.80
N THR A 500 2.38 -23.79 16.15
CA THR A 500 2.49 -23.50 14.71
C THR A 500 3.52 -22.42 14.41
N ARG A 501 4.30 -21.95 15.41
CA ARG A 501 5.29 -20.86 15.31
C ARG A 501 4.72 -19.53 14.77
N GLN A 502 3.42 -19.32 14.87
CA GLN A 502 2.75 -18.10 14.41
C GLN A 502 2.84 -16.94 15.40
N VAL A 503 3.27 -17.19 16.63
CA VAL A 503 3.40 -16.17 17.68
C VAL A 503 4.78 -16.16 18.32
N ARG A 504 5.21 -14.97 18.74
CA ARG A 504 6.45 -14.75 19.50
C ARG A 504 6.14 -14.59 21.00
N LEU A 505 7.11 -14.86 21.85
CA LEU A 505 6.98 -14.69 23.32
C LEU A 505 6.64 -13.22 23.68
N SER A 506 7.16 -12.26 22.95
CA SER A 506 6.89 -10.83 23.14
C SER A 506 5.41 -10.45 23.00
N GLN A 507 4.61 -11.26 22.29
CA GLN A 507 3.15 -11.04 22.17
C GLN A 507 2.36 -11.42 23.43
N LEU A 508 3.01 -11.99 24.44
CA LEU A 508 2.44 -12.09 25.80
C LEU A 508 2.41 -10.74 26.53
N LEU A 509 3.19 -9.77 26.08
CA LEU A 509 3.06 -8.39 26.54
C LEU A 509 1.88 -7.71 25.85
N PRO A 510 1.21 -6.74 26.50
CA PRO A 510 0.29 -5.87 25.77
C PRO A 510 1.05 -5.08 24.71
N GLU A 511 0.41 -4.83 23.57
CA GLU A 511 1.08 -4.26 22.41
C GLU A 511 1.84 -2.95 22.70
N TRP A 512 1.24 -2.06 23.52
CA TRP A 512 1.89 -0.81 23.91
C TRP A 512 3.21 -1.01 24.69
N ALA A 513 3.28 -2.05 25.51
CA ALA A 513 4.49 -2.36 26.27
C ALA A 513 5.56 -2.96 25.37
N TYR A 514 5.17 -3.84 24.45
CA TYR A 514 6.06 -4.38 23.43
C TYR A 514 6.64 -3.27 22.54
N SER A 515 5.80 -2.38 22.01
CA SER A 515 6.24 -1.27 21.15
C SER A 515 7.23 -0.34 21.85
N ARG A 516 6.99 -0.01 23.14
CA ARG A 516 7.93 0.76 23.95
C ARG A 516 9.26 0.05 24.21
N ALA A 517 9.19 -1.24 24.54
CA ALA A 517 10.40 -2.03 24.78
C ALA A 517 11.27 -2.13 23.54
N ALA A 518 10.67 -2.32 22.37
CA ALA A 518 11.36 -2.37 21.09
C ALA A 518 12.05 -1.03 20.77
N ASP A 519 11.37 0.10 21.04
CA ASP A 519 11.97 1.42 20.89
C ASP A 519 13.14 1.65 21.85
N ALA A 520 13.00 1.29 23.13
CA ALA A 520 14.06 1.44 24.10
C ALA A 520 15.30 0.62 23.72
N GLN A 521 15.11 -0.60 23.23
CA GLN A 521 16.21 -1.44 22.72
C GLN A 521 16.90 -0.83 21.50
N ARG A 522 16.13 -0.23 20.58
CA ARG A 522 16.67 0.45 19.41
C ARG A 522 17.49 1.67 19.82
N LEU A 523 16.94 2.56 20.66
CA LEU A 523 17.63 3.76 21.15
C LEU A 523 18.91 3.41 21.91
N ALA A 524 18.92 2.29 22.63
CA ALA A 524 20.13 1.81 23.32
C ALA A 524 21.27 1.43 22.35
N LYS A 525 20.93 0.98 21.15
CA LYS A 525 21.90 0.57 20.11
C LYS A 525 22.44 1.73 19.26
N LEU A 526 21.86 2.93 19.36
CA LEU A 526 22.35 4.09 18.62
C LEU A 526 23.68 4.59 19.19
N PRO A 527 24.62 5.04 18.33
CA PRO A 527 25.85 5.73 18.76
C PRO A 527 25.52 6.95 19.62
N SER A 528 26.40 7.28 20.57
CA SER A 528 26.19 8.39 21.52
C SER A 528 25.93 9.74 20.84
N SER A 529 26.52 9.98 19.66
CA SER A 529 26.31 11.18 18.85
C SER A 529 24.87 11.32 18.28
N GLN A 530 24.15 10.23 18.12
CA GLN A 530 22.76 10.23 17.60
C GLN A 530 21.71 10.23 18.73
N LYS A 531 22.09 9.89 19.96
CA LYS A 531 21.18 9.85 21.13
C LYS A 531 20.69 11.24 21.55
N VAL A 532 21.48 12.28 21.34
CA VAL A 532 21.15 13.67 21.72
C VAL A 532 20.04 14.24 20.81
N SER A 533 20.05 13.90 19.53
CA SER A 533 19.03 14.36 18.56
C SER A 533 17.64 13.77 18.82
N THR A 534 17.55 12.53 19.35
CA THR A 534 16.28 11.85 19.60
C THR A 534 15.65 12.18 20.96
N ALA A 535 16.41 12.64 21.93
CA ALA A 535 15.91 13.06 23.25
C ALA A 535 15.05 14.35 23.18
N GLY A 536 15.28 15.19 22.16
CA GLY A 536 14.48 16.41 21.90
C GLY A 536 13.04 16.12 21.49
N PHE A 537 12.75 14.95 20.94
CA PHE A 537 11.41 14.57 20.45
C PHE A 537 10.43 14.09 21.55
N GLY A 538 10.94 13.69 22.73
CA GLY A 538 10.12 13.19 23.85
C GLY A 538 9.59 14.28 24.78
N ASN A 539 10.31 15.38 24.95
CA ASN A 539 10.01 16.37 26.00
C ASN A 539 9.14 17.57 25.57
N THR A 540 9.08 17.88 24.27
CA THR A 540 8.28 19.03 23.78
C THR A 540 6.77 18.80 23.81
N ALA A 541 6.33 17.55 23.72
CA ALA A 541 4.91 17.21 23.81
C ALA A 541 4.36 17.33 25.26
N THR A 542 5.22 17.10 26.27
CA THR A 542 4.82 17.16 27.70
C THR A 542 4.80 18.61 28.23
N GLN A 543 5.66 19.48 27.74
CA GLN A 543 5.72 20.88 28.20
C GLN A 543 4.61 21.77 27.62
N ARG A 544 4.04 21.47 26.44
CA ARG A 544 2.87 22.21 25.93
C ARG A 544 1.57 21.85 26.63
N GLN A 545 1.46 20.67 27.26
CA GLN A 545 0.26 20.30 28.04
C GLN A 545 0.16 20.97 29.41
N GLN A 546 1.28 21.52 29.95
CA GLN A 546 1.26 22.26 31.23
C GLN A 546 0.98 23.76 31.11
N ARG A 547 0.90 24.33 29.87
CA ARG A 547 0.57 25.76 29.66
C ARG A 547 -0.88 26.02 29.24
N VAL A 548 -1.73 25.00 29.25
CA VAL A 548 -3.18 25.13 29.04
C VAL A 548 -3.90 24.45 30.22
N ARG A 549 -3.75 25.04 31.39
CA ARG A 549 -4.66 24.95 32.52
C ARG A 549 -5.13 26.35 32.87
#